data_7ad6128b971caef3608e2c6ebca21abb
#
_entry.id   7ad6128b971caef3608e2c6ebca21abb
#
_cell.length_a   1.000
_cell.length_b   1.000
_cell.length_c   1.000
_cell.angle_alpha   90.00
_cell.angle_beta   90.00
_cell.angle_gamma   90.00
#
_symmetry.space_group_name_H-M   'P 1'
#
loop_
_entity.id
_entity.type
_entity.pdbx_description
1 polymer ?
#
loop_
_entity_poly.entity_id
_entity_poly.type
_entity_poly.pdbx_seq_one_letter_code
_entity_poly.pdbx_strand_id
1 'polypeptide(L)'
;MGQDQPLDKDVQNPSKAASQSADGLPTVRRIVTEFGILVLMAIIVPVIVLIDVKALSGQVSETSVTELAQAGLILLTAVLFFIGARRFPDAVGYLMSVAVLCTWMFIRENDVYFDLIRHGFWVVPNTILLAIGALFAYRNRDTLKDPFKRHAASREAAFGMVGFVVLIIFSRVFGSGELWRPIMGASYDPAVKAMVQEGLELFGYALFAFGAVLSFRSGFGQTKAAKDT
;
A
#
# COMPACT_ATOMS: atom_id res chain seq x y z
N MET A 1 31.48 -25.27 -60.18
CA MET A 1 30.63 -24.30 -59.51
C MET A 1 30.17 -24.93 -58.20
N GLY A 2 31.00 -24.81 -57.15
CA GLY A 2 30.73 -25.28 -55.81
C GLY A 2 30.22 -24.11 -54.98
N GLN A 3 29.04 -24.22 -54.41
CA GLN A 3 28.50 -23.24 -53.45
C GLN A 3 28.96 -23.71 -52.07
N ASP A 4 29.87 -22.95 -51.47
CA ASP A 4 30.22 -23.03 -50.05
C ASP A 4 29.09 -22.42 -49.25
N GLN A 5 28.30 -23.24 -48.53
CA GLN A 5 27.41 -22.77 -47.46
C GLN A 5 28.26 -22.44 -46.23
N PRO A 6 28.09 -21.27 -45.60
CA PRO A 6 28.70 -20.99 -44.31
C PRO A 6 28.00 -21.81 -43.24
N LEU A 7 28.74 -22.66 -42.56
CA LEU A 7 28.36 -23.35 -41.33
C LEU A 7 27.99 -22.33 -40.25
N ASP A 8 26.74 -22.35 -39.86
CA ASP A 8 26.18 -21.63 -38.72
C ASP A 8 26.89 -22.09 -37.42
N LYS A 9 27.83 -21.30 -36.94
CA LYS A 9 28.55 -21.50 -35.68
C LYS A 9 27.85 -20.77 -34.54
N ASP A 10 26.55 -20.97 -34.36
CA ASP A 10 25.89 -20.71 -33.07
C ASP A 10 26.14 -21.90 -32.11
N VAL A 11 27.42 -22.13 -31.81
CA VAL A 11 27.78 -22.90 -30.64
C VAL A 11 27.37 -22.12 -29.42
N GLN A 12 26.24 -22.52 -28.84
CA GLN A 12 25.74 -22.03 -27.58
C GLN A 12 26.89 -22.01 -26.57
N ASN A 13 27.32 -20.79 -26.22
CA ASN A 13 28.40 -20.59 -25.25
C ASN A 13 27.88 -20.99 -23.86
N PRO A 14 28.33 -22.11 -23.28
CA PRO A 14 27.82 -22.62 -22.01
C PRO A 14 28.00 -21.63 -20.85
N SER A 15 28.92 -20.67 -20.98
CA SER A 15 29.10 -19.62 -19.99
C SER A 15 27.94 -18.59 -19.99
N LYS A 16 27.28 -18.34 -21.14
CA LYS A 16 26.08 -17.48 -21.21
C LYS A 16 24.84 -18.17 -20.60
N ALA A 17 24.69 -19.46 -20.79
CA ALA A 17 23.61 -20.23 -20.19
C ALA A 17 23.76 -20.33 -18.65
N ALA A 18 24.99 -20.48 -18.16
CA ALA A 18 25.29 -20.52 -16.73
C ALA A 18 25.07 -19.12 -16.05
N SER A 19 25.40 -18.03 -16.75
CA SER A 19 25.13 -16.67 -16.19
C SER A 19 23.64 -16.33 -16.15
N GLN A 20 22.86 -16.74 -17.14
CA GLN A 20 21.41 -16.56 -17.16
C GLN A 20 20.69 -17.36 -16.06
N SER A 21 21.18 -18.56 -15.72
CA SER A 21 20.62 -19.35 -14.62
C SER A 21 21.00 -18.83 -13.25
N ALA A 22 22.17 -18.21 -13.07
CA ALA A 22 22.59 -17.60 -11.82
C ALA A 22 21.78 -16.32 -11.49
N ASP A 23 21.40 -15.53 -12.50
CA ASP A 23 20.59 -14.34 -12.33
C ASP A 23 19.10 -14.65 -12.06
N GLY A 24 18.62 -15.84 -12.40
CA GLY A 24 17.24 -16.28 -12.20
C GLY A 24 16.90 -16.64 -10.74
N LEU A 25 17.84 -17.18 -9.99
CA LEU A 25 17.61 -17.67 -8.62
C LEU A 25 17.19 -16.57 -7.62
N PRO A 26 17.86 -15.40 -7.55
CA PRO A 26 17.42 -14.31 -6.66
C PRO A 26 16.04 -13.76 -7.04
N THR A 27 15.69 -13.76 -8.33
CA THR A 27 14.37 -13.33 -8.82
C THR A 27 13.27 -14.30 -8.40
N VAL A 28 13.47 -15.61 -8.55
CA VAL A 28 12.51 -16.65 -8.12
C VAL A 28 12.29 -16.59 -6.62
N ARG A 29 13.36 -16.51 -5.82
CA ARG A 29 13.27 -16.37 -4.36
C ARG A 29 12.44 -15.16 -3.95
N ARG A 30 12.62 -14.02 -4.62
CA ARG A 30 11.85 -12.79 -4.37
C ARG A 30 10.37 -13.02 -4.65
N ILE A 31 10.03 -13.59 -5.81
CA ILE A 31 8.65 -13.87 -6.22
C ILE A 31 7.96 -14.79 -5.19
N VAL A 32 8.62 -15.90 -4.82
CA VAL A 32 8.09 -16.85 -3.84
C VAL A 32 7.87 -16.19 -2.48
N THR A 33 8.82 -15.35 -2.02
CA THR A 33 8.68 -14.64 -0.75
C THR A 33 7.51 -13.66 -0.78
N GLU A 34 7.38 -12.85 -1.83
CA GLU A 34 6.29 -11.88 -1.95
C GLU A 34 4.93 -12.58 -2.06
N PHE A 35 4.85 -13.66 -2.85
CA PHE A 35 3.65 -14.47 -2.93
C PHE A 35 3.28 -15.09 -1.57
N GLY A 36 4.27 -15.62 -0.84
CA GLY A 36 4.07 -16.15 0.51
C GLY A 36 3.54 -15.08 1.49
N ILE A 37 4.05 -13.84 1.40
CA ILE A 37 3.55 -12.73 2.23
C ILE A 37 2.11 -12.39 1.85
N LEU A 38 1.75 -12.36 0.56
CA LEU A 38 0.37 -12.10 0.13
C LEU A 38 -0.60 -13.18 0.62
N VAL A 39 -0.20 -14.46 0.54
CA VAL A 39 -1.00 -15.58 1.07
C VAL A 39 -1.15 -15.43 2.59
N LEU A 40 -0.09 -15.08 3.30
CA LEU A 40 -0.13 -14.86 4.74
C LEU A 40 -1.07 -13.71 5.11
N MET A 41 -1.04 -12.60 4.39
CA MET A 41 -1.99 -11.50 4.57
C MET A 41 -3.44 -11.94 4.34
N ALA A 42 -3.69 -12.71 3.27
CA ALA A 42 -5.02 -13.22 2.96
C ALA A 42 -5.57 -14.18 4.04
N ILE A 43 -4.70 -14.80 4.82
CA ILE A 43 -5.08 -15.67 5.97
C ILE A 43 -5.21 -14.84 7.24
N ILE A 44 -4.26 -13.96 7.54
CA ILE A 44 -4.22 -13.22 8.82
C ILE A 44 -5.38 -12.22 8.91
N VAL A 45 -5.74 -11.54 7.83
CA VAL A 45 -6.81 -10.54 7.85
C VAL A 45 -8.15 -11.12 8.30
N PRO A 46 -8.69 -12.21 7.70
CA PRO A 46 -9.90 -12.82 8.18
C PRO A 46 -9.80 -13.34 9.62
N VAL A 47 -8.62 -13.82 10.04
CA VAL A 47 -8.39 -14.29 11.43
C VAL A 47 -8.50 -13.13 12.42
N ILE A 48 -7.94 -11.97 12.12
CA ILE A 48 -8.05 -10.77 12.97
C ILE A 48 -9.53 -10.37 13.12
N VAL A 49 -10.26 -10.26 12.00
CA VAL A 49 -11.70 -9.94 12.01
C VAL A 49 -12.49 -10.98 12.80
N LEU A 50 -12.16 -12.26 12.65
CA LEU A 50 -12.82 -13.34 13.42
C LEU A 50 -12.56 -13.24 14.93
N ILE A 51 -11.37 -12.81 15.33
CA ILE A 51 -11.03 -12.55 16.74
C ILE A 51 -11.93 -11.45 17.29
N ASP A 52 -12.05 -10.33 16.58
CA ASP A 52 -12.88 -9.21 17.00
C ASP A 52 -14.37 -9.61 17.09
N VAL A 53 -14.89 -10.33 16.11
CA VAL A 53 -16.27 -10.83 16.12
C VAL A 53 -16.55 -11.70 17.36
N LYS A 54 -15.61 -12.58 17.71
CA LYS A 54 -15.75 -13.48 18.88
C LYS A 54 -15.56 -12.74 20.20
N ALA A 55 -14.60 -11.82 20.28
CA ALA A 55 -14.30 -11.07 21.50
C ALA A 55 -15.39 -10.06 21.85
N LEU A 56 -16.03 -9.46 20.84
CA LEU A 56 -16.98 -8.36 20.98
C LEU A 56 -18.44 -8.82 20.83
N SER A 57 -18.71 -10.14 20.91
CA SER A 57 -20.07 -10.70 20.80
C SER A 57 -20.82 -10.26 19.53
N GLY A 58 -20.10 -10.16 18.41
CA GLY A 58 -20.66 -9.81 17.09
C GLY A 58 -20.71 -8.32 16.78
N GLN A 59 -20.18 -7.46 17.65
CA GLN A 59 -20.04 -6.02 17.37
C GLN A 59 -18.58 -5.69 17.12
N VAL A 60 -18.29 -4.99 16.03
CA VAL A 60 -16.97 -4.36 15.82
C VAL A 60 -17.00 -3.04 16.60
N SER A 61 -16.17 -2.92 17.62
CA SER A 61 -16.06 -1.71 18.44
C SER A 61 -14.93 -0.82 17.87
N GLU A 62 -15.04 0.46 18.06
CA GLU A 62 -14.06 1.49 17.65
C GLU A 62 -12.68 1.36 18.36
N THR A 63 -12.48 0.30 19.14
CA THR A 63 -11.21 -0.09 19.79
C THR A 63 -10.85 -1.54 19.48
N SER A 64 -11.29 -2.05 18.33
CA SER A 64 -11.04 -3.41 17.89
C SER A 64 -9.58 -3.62 17.49
N VAL A 65 -9.14 -4.89 17.49
CA VAL A 65 -7.80 -5.26 16.99
C VAL A 65 -7.67 -4.91 15.51
N THR A 66 -8.77 -5.02 14.76
CA THR A 66 -8.85 -4.65 13.34
C THR A 66 -8.50 -3.18 13.14
N GLU A 67 -9.15 -2.26 13.87
CA GLU A 67 -8.89 -0.81 13.75
C GLU A 67 -7.48 -0.43 14.20
N LEU A 68 -7.00 -1.03 15.29
CA LEU A 68 -5.63 -0.80 15.74
C LEU A 68 -4.61 -1.25 14.68
N ALA A 69 -4.86 -2.38 14.03
CA ALA A 69 -4.01 -2.88 12.95
C ALA A 69 -4.06 -1.95 11.72
N GLN A 70 -5.24 -1.46 11.33
CA GLN A 70 -5.41 -0.48 10.25
C GLN A 70 -4.64 0.81 10.53
N ALA A 71 -4.82 1.38 11.73
CA ALA A 71 -4.10 2.58 12.17
C ALA A 71 -2.58 2.37 12.16
N GLY A 72 -2.10 1.22 12.65
CA GLY A 72 -0.68 0.87 12.64
C GLY A 72 -0.09 0.76 11.23
N LEU A 73 -0.82 0.14 10.30
CA LEU A 73 -0.38 -0.04 8.91
C LEU A 73 -0.32 1.29 8.14
N ILE A 74 -1.31 2.16 8.32
CA ILE A 74 -1.27 3.47 7.65
C ILE A 74 -0.20 4.39 8.27
N LEU A 75 0.00 4.33 9.58
CA LEU A 75 1.09 5.05 10.24
C LEU A 75 2.45 4.57 9.75
N LEU A 76 2.67 3.26 9.65
CA LEU A 76 3.89 2.69 9.07
C LEU A 76 4.13 3.23 7.66
N THR A 77 3.08 3.26 6.83
CA THR A 77 3.15 3.79 5.47
C THR A 77 3.55 5.26 5.47
N ALA A 78 2.91 6.10 6.30
CA ALA A 78 3.25 7.52 6.43
C ALA A 78 4.72 7.72 6.83
N VAL A 79 5.20 6.97 7.81
CA VAL A 79 6.59 7.04 8.29
C VAL A 79 7.59 6.64 7.21
N LEU A 80 7.32 5.57 6.45
CA LEU A 80 8.19 5.12 5.36
C LEU A 80 8.33 6.18 4.27
N PHE A 81 7.21 6.80 3.85
CA PHE A 81 7.24 7.88 2.87
C PHE A 81 7.92 9.14 3.42
N PHE A 82 7.71 9.48 4.68
CA PHE A 82 8.38 10.60 5.33
C PHE A 82 9.92 10.40 5.42
N ILE A 83 10.37 9.20 5.82
CA ILE A 83 11.80 8.87 5.82
C ILE A 83 12.34 8.88 4.39
N GLY A 84 11.57 8.36 3.42
CA GLY A 84 11.90 8.43 2.00
C GLY A 84 12.10 9.87 1.52
N ALA A 85 11.21 10.79 1.89
CA ALA A 85 11.33 12.22 1.55
C ALA A 85 12.63 12.85 2.09
N ARG A 86 13.08 12.42 3.27
CA ARG A 86 14.38 12.86 3.82
C ARG A 86 15.58 12.23 3.15
N ARG A 87 15.42 11.01 2.63
CA ARG A 87 16.50 10.26 1.98
C ARG A 87 16.71 10.64 0.52
N PHE A 88 15.66 11.11 -0.16
CA PHE A 88 15.65 11.44 -1.58
C PHE A 88 15.16 12.89 -1.80
N PRO A 89 16.04 13.90 -1.66
CA PRO A 89 15.67 15.32 -1.81
C PRO A 89 15.06 15.64 -3.17
N ASP A 90 15.49 14.95 -4.24
CA ASP A 90 14.98 15.13 -5.60
C ASP A 90 13.55 14.62 -5.78
N ALA A 91 13.00 13.94 -4.79
CA ALA A 91 11.63 13.43 -4.74
C ALA A 91 10.85 13.96 -3.52
N VAL A 92 11.40 14.93 -2.81
CA VAL A 92 10.87 15.39 -1.52
C VAL A 92 9.42 15.87 -1.62
N GLY A 93 9.07 16.61 -2.68
CA GLY A 93 7.69 17.08 -2.90
C GLY A 93 6.70 15.93 -3.00
N TYR A 94 7.01 14.94 -3.83
CA TYR A 94 6.16 13.76 -4.04
C TYR A 94 6.04 12.89 -2.77
N LEU A 95 7.17 12.46 -2.21
CA LEU A 95 7.17 11.54 -1.08
C LEU A 95 6.54 12.18 0.17
N MET A 96 6.78 13.47 0.41
CA MET A 96 6.14 14.20 1.49
C MET A 96 4.63 14.34 1.27
N SER A 97 4.17 14.57 0.04
CA SER A 97 2.74 14.63 -0.27
C SER A 97 2.03 13.31 0.05
N VAL A 98 2.64 12.17 -0.28
CA VAL A 98 2.09 10.85 0.08
C VAL A 98 2.11 10.67 1.60
N ALA A 99 3.19 11.05 2.29
CA ALA A 99 3.27 10.98 3.75
C ALA A 99 2.17 11.82 4.42
N VAL A 100 1.90 13.03 3.93
CA VAL A 100 0.81 13.90 4.41
C VAL A 100 -0.56 13.23 4.20
N LEU A 101 -0.82 12.66 3.02
CA LEU A 101 -2.08 11.95 2.75
C LEU A 101 -2.26 10.73 3.66
N CYS A 102 -1.20 9.94 3.88
CA CYS A 102 -1.25 8.80 4.81
C CYS A 102 -1.47 9.27 6.26
N THR A 103 -0.86 10.39 6.67
CA THR A 103 -1.09 10.97 8.00
C THR A 103 -2.53 11.50 8.14
N TRP A 104 -3.07 12.09 7.08
CA TRP A 104 -4.48 12.50 7.01
C TRP A 104 -5.42 11.31 7.21
N MET A 105 -5.14 10.18 6.52
CA MET A 105 -5.91 8.94 6.69
C MET A 105 -5.77 8.40 8.11
N PHE A 106 -4.58 8.42 8.69
CA PHE A 106 -4.34 7.99 10.07
C PHE A 106 -5.15 8.80 11.08
N ILE A 107 -5.20 10.13 10.95
CA ILE A 107 -6.03 10.99 11.81
C ILE A 107 -7.51 10.64 11.63
N ARG A 108 -7.96 10.34 10.41
CA ARG A 108 -9.35 9.95 10.10
C ARG A 108 -9.72 8.61 10.72
N GLU A 109 -8.82 7.62 10.68
CA GLU A 109 -9.03 6.31 11.32
C GLU A 109 -9.07 6.40 12.85
N ASN A 110 -8.51 7.46 13.41
CA ASN A 110 -8.49 7.68 14.85
C ASN A 110 -9.45 8.82 15.28
N ASP A 111 -10.50 9.08 14.52
CA ASP A 111 -11.45 10.20 14.79
C ASP A 111 -12.13 10.09 16.15
N VAL A 112 -12.38 8.90 16.66
CA VAL A 112 -12.93 8.62 17.98
C VAL A 112 -12.17 9.34 19.11
N TYR A 113 -10.84 9.34 19.05
CA TYR A 113 -10.02 10.05 20.05
C TYR A 113 -10.17 11.56 19.96
N PHE A 114 -10.42 12.09 18.76
CA PHE A 114 -10.68 13.52 18.54
C PHE A 114 -12.11 13.90 18.95
N ASP A 115 -13.05 12.99 18.81
CA ASP A 115 -14.44 13.17 19.19
C ASP A 115 -14.64 13.28 20.72
N LEU A 116 -13.66 12.81 21.52
CA LEU A 116 -13.61 13.07 22.96
C LEU A 116 -13.53 14.58 23.28
N ILE A 117 -12.98 15.40 22.38
CA ILE A 117 -12.93 16.85 22.54
C ILE A 117 -14.26 17.48 22.09
N ARG A 118 -14.68 17.15 20.88
CA ARG A 118 -15.95 17.56 20.27
C ARG A 118 -16.19 16.69 19.04
N HIS A 119 -17.44 16.29 18.82
CA HIS A 119 -17.81 15.54 17.61
C HIS A 119 -17.34 16.25 16.33
N GLY A 120 -16.62 15.52 15.47
CA GLY A 120 -16.04 16.04 14.25
C GLY A 120 -14.77 16.89 14.42
N PHE A 121 -14.17 16.93 15.62
CA PHE A 121 -12.94 17.72 15.85
C PHE A 121 -11.75 17.30 15.00
N TRP A 122 -11.69 16.04 14.56
CA TRP A 122 -10.65 15.52 13.64
C TRP A 122 -10.50 16.34 12.35
N VAL A 123 -11.55 17.04 11.93
CA VAL A 123 -11.51 17.91 10.73
C VAL A 123 -10.51 19.05 10.90
N VAL A 124 -10.35 19.59 12.12
CA VAL A 124 -9.46 20.72 12.41
C VAL A 124 -7.98 20.35 12.15
N PRO A 125 -7.39 19.36 12.84
CA PRO A 125 -6.00 18.98 12.57
C PRO A 125 -5.80 18.49 11.14
N ASN A 126 -6.78 17.81 10.53
CA ASN A 126 -6.71 17.36 9.15
C ASN A 126 -6.68 18.51 8.15
N THR A 127 -7.48 19.54 8.35
CA THR A 127 -7.47 20.74 7.48
C THR A 127 -6.13 21.47 7.58
N ILE A 128 -5.60 21.63 8.79
CA ILE A 128 -4.29 22.26 9.02
C ILE A 128 -3.17 21.44 8.33
N LEU A 129 -3.18 20.13 8.53
CA LEU A 129 -2.21 19.22 7.92
C LEU A 129 -2.23 19.32 6.38
N LEU A 130 -3.42 19.28 5.78
CA LEU A 130 -3.56 19.38 4.33
C LEU A 130 -3.14 20.76 3.81
N ALA A 131 -3.46 21.85 4.52
CA ALA A 131 -3.02 23.19 4.12
C ALA A 131 -1.49 23.34 4.14
N ILE A 132 -0.84 22.84 5.20
CA ILE A 132 0.63 22.81 5.31
C ILE A 132 1.23 21.91 4.22
N GLY A 133 0.65 20.72 4.01
CA GLY A 133 1.09 19.78 2.98
C GLY A 133 0.96 20.34 1.57
N ALA A 134 -0.16 21.00 1.26
CA ALA A 134 -0.37 21.66 -0.03
C ALA A 134 0.63 22.81 -0.28
N LEU A 135 0.89 23.64 0.74
CA LEU A 135 1.89 24.69 0.66
C LEU A 135 3.30 24.12 0.44
N PHE A 136 3.63 23.02 1.14
CA PHE A 136 4.90 22.32 0.98
C PHE A 136 5.04 21.75 -0.45
N ALA A 137 4.00 21.06 -0.95
CA ALA A 137 3.96 20.50 -2.29
C ALA A 137 4.10 21.61 -3.37
N TYR A 138 3.42 22.74 -3.19
CA TYR A 138 3.53 23.90 -4.09
C TYR A 138 4.95 24.46 -4.14
N ARG A 139 5.61 24.59 -2.97
CA ARG A 139 7.01 25.06 -2.91
C ARG A 139 8.00 24.10 -3.51
N ASN A 140 7.70 22.80 -3.51
CA ASN A 140 8.55 21.73 -4.03
C ASN A 140 7.97 21.10 -5.32
N ARG A 141 7.20 21.84 -6.08
CA ARG A 141 6.45 21.32 -7.26
C ARG A 141 7.33 20.66 -8.31
N ASP A 142 8.58 21.09 -8.43
CA ASP A 142 9.53 20.55 -9.41
C ASP A 142 9.95 19.11 -9.06
N THR A 143 9.79 18.70 -7.79
CA THR A 143 10.07 17.35 -7.29
C THR A 143 8.81 16.48 -7.13
N LEU A 144 7.70 16.83 -7.80
CA LEU A 144 6.43 16.09 -7.76
C LEU A 144 6.30 15.11 -8.93
N LYS A 145 6.28 15.65 -10.15
CA LYS A 145 5.79 14.95 -11.35
C LYS A 145 6.66 13.78 -11.78
N ASP A 146 7.96 14.00 -11.91
CA ASP A 146 8.85 12.96 -12.42
C ASP A 146 9.14 11.86 -11.39
N PRO A 147 9.35 12.17 -10.08
CA PRO A 147 9.39 11.14 -9.05
C PRO A 147 8.09 10.32 -8.95
N PHE A 148 6.93 10.96 -9.05
CA PHE A 148 5.65 10.25 -9.11
C PHE A 148 5.59 9.27 -10.27
N LYS A 149 5.93 9.70 -11.50
CA LYS A 149 5.92 8.84 -12.68
C LYS A 149 6.84 7.62 -12.53
N ARG A 150 8.08 7.86 -12.03
CA ARG A 150 9.05 6.78 -11.81
C ARG A 150 8.53 5.76 -10.79
N HIS A 151 8.00 6.25 -9.67
CA HIS A 151 7.44 5.37 -8.65
C HIS A 151 6.18 4.64 -9.15
N ALA A 152 5.23 5.34 -9.76
CA ALA A 152 3.99 4.75 -10.26
C ALA A 152 4.22 3.66 -11.33
N ALA A 153 5.30 3.78 -12.11
CA ALA A 153 5.69 2.76 -13.08
C ALA A 153 6.38 1.54 -12.43
N SER A 154 6.69 1.59 -11.14
CA SER A 154 7.36 0.48 -10.45
C SER A 154 6.37 -0.62 -10.07
N ARG A 155 6.87 -1.86 -10.03
CA ARG A 155 6.10 -3.02 -9.58
C ARG A 155 5.67 -2.89 -8.12
N GLU A 156 6.51 -2.29 -7.29
CA GLU A 156 6.28 -2.07 -5.87
C GLU A 156 5.08 -1.16 -5.63
N ALA A 157 4.96 -0.09 -6.43
CA ALA A 157 3.82 0.81 -6.37
C ALA A 157 2.50 0.13 -6.77
N ALA A 158 2.55 -0.89 -7.64
CA ALA A 158 1.35 -1.61 -8.05
C ALA A 158 0.62 -2.25 -6.86
N PHE A 159 1.36 -2.83 -5.89
CA PHE A 159 0.74 -3.36 -4.67
C PHE A 159 0.05 -2.27 -3.85
N GLY A 160 0.70 -1.11 -3.72
CA GLY A 160 0.11 0.04 -3.04
C GLY A 160 -1.15 0.55 -3.76
N MET A 161 -1.12 0.67 -5.08
CA MET A 161 -2.28 1.09 -5.86
C MET A 161 -3.45 0.12 -5.75
N VAL A 162 -3.20 -1.19 -5.82
CA VAL A 162 -4.23 -2.21 -5.62
C VAL A 162 -4.81 -2.10 -4.21
N GLY A 163 -3.95 -2.00 -3.18
CA GLY A 163 -4.39 -1.81 -1.80
C GLY A 163 -5.27 -0.57 -1.64
N PHE A 164 -4.87 0.54 -2.25
CA PHE A 164 -5.64 1.79 -2.23
C PHE A 164 -7.01 1.66 -2.93
N VAL A 165 -7.09 0.96 -4.06
CA VAL A 165 -8.36 0.67 -4.74
C VAL A 165 -9.26 -0.21 -3.88
N VAL A 166 -8.72 -1.24 -3.24
CA VAL A 166 -9.47 -2.09 -2.30
C VAL A 166 -10.01 -1.25 -1.14
N LEU A 167 -9.19 -0.38 -0.57
CA LEU A 167 -9.53 0.48 0.56
C LEU A 167 -10.61 1.52 0.23
N ILE A 168 -10.49 2.21 -0.91
CA ILE A 168 -11.37 3.35 -1.22
C ILE A 168 -12.61 2.94 -1.99
N ILE A 169 -12.55 1.89 -2.79
CA ILE A 169 -13.65 1.47 -3.66
C ILE A 169 -14.31 0.19 -3.15
N PHE A 170 -13.54 -0.90 -3.06
CA PHE A 170 -14.11 -2.21 -2.71
C PHE A 170 -14.72 -2.20 -1.30
N SER A 171 -14.03 -1.67 -0.30
CA SER A 171 -14.56 -1.61 1.06
C SER A 171 -15.88 -0.82 1.13
N ARG A 172 -15.97 0.29 0.40
CA ARG A 172 -17.18 1.13 0.38
C ARG A 172 -18.36 0.45 -0.32
N VAL A 173 -18.11 -0.23 -1.45
CA VAL A 173 -19.15 -0.98 -2.15
C VAL A 173 -19.70 -2.12 -1.29
N PHE A 174 -18.80 -2.93 -0.73
CA PHE A 174 -19.18 -4.06 0.14
C PHE A 174 -19.63 -3.62 1.54
N GLY A 175 -19.29 -2.43 2.00
CA GLY A 175 -19.82 -1.81 3.22
C GLY A 175 -21.20 -1.15 3.03
N SER A 176 -21.76 -1.17 1.80
CA SER A 176 -23.06 -0.55 1.53
C SER A 176 -24.23 -1.43 1.94
N GLY A 177 -25.17 -0.86 2.69
CA GLY A 177 -26.45 -1.52 3.00
C GLY A 177 -27.29 -1.79 1.76
N GLU A 178 -27.12 -1.01 0.71
CA GLU A 178 -27.84 -1.18 -0.58
C GLU A 178 -27.47 -2.49 -1.27
N LEU A 179 -26.26 -2.99 -1.06
CA LEU A 179 -25.84 -4.29 -1.56
C LEU A 179 -26.46 -5.44 -0.75
N TRP A 180 -26.43 -5.33 0.59
CA TRP A 180 -26.77 -6.46 1.46
C TRP A 180 -28.26 -6.62 1.76
N ARG A 181 -29.04 -5.52 1.82
CA ARG A 181 -30.48 -5.56 2.07
C ARG A 181 -31.25 -6.42 1.08
N PRO A 182 -31.07 -6.30 -0.25
CA PRO A 182 -31.74 -7.14 -1.23
C PRO A 182 -31.33 -8.61 -1.14
N ILE A 183 -30.05 -8.88 -0.76
CA ILE A 183 -29.52 -10.24 -0.68
C ILE A 183 -30.03 -10.97 0.57
N MET A 184 -30.05 -10.30 1.71
CA MET A 184 -30.40 -10.89 3.01
C MET A 184 -31.90 -10.79 3.34
N GLY A 185 -32.64 -9.89 2.68
CA GLY A 185 -34.05 -9.69 2.93
C GLY A 185 -34.38 -9.42 4.39
N ALA A 186 -35.30 -10.20 4.96
CA ALA A 186 -35.72 -10.07 6.36
C ALA A 186 -34.61 -10.47 7.37
N SER A 187 -33.57 -11.17 6.94
CA SER A 187 -32.43 -11.57 7.78
C SER A 187 -31.26 -10.57 7.71
N TYR A 188 -31.50 -9.36 7.20
CA TYR A 188 -30.46 -8.34 7.10
C TYR A 188 -29.93 -7.95 8.49
N ASP A 189 -28.61 -8.17 8.67
CA ASP A 189 -27.87 -7.75 9.84
C ASP A 189 -26.77 -6.75 9.45
N PRO A 190 -26.80 -5.50 9.96
CA PRO A 190 -25.76 -4.51 9.72
C PRO A 190 -24.35 -4.97 10.14
N ALA A 191 -24.23 -5.87 11.11
CA ALA A 191 -22.95 -6.38 11.55
C ALA A 191 -22.22 -7.18 10.44
N VAL A 192 -22.96 -7.91 9.60
CA VAL A 192 -22.37 -8.67 8.49
C VAL A 192 -21.66 -7.74 7.50
N LYS A 193 -22.36 -6.66 7.09
CA LYS A 193 -21.75 -5.68 6.16
C LYS A 193 -20.55 -4.97 6.79
N ALA A 194 -20.62 -4.63 8.08
CA ALA A 194 -19.52 -3.97 8.79
C ALA A 194 -18.29 -4.88 8.84
N MET A 195 -18.44 -6.14 9.19
CA MET A 195 -17.35 -7.11 9.21
C MET A 195 -16.68 -7.28 7.85
N VAL A 196 -17.47 -7.34 6.77
CA VAL A 196 -16.93 -7.46 5.41
C VAL A 196 -16.17 -6.18 5.03
N GLN A 197 -16.72 -5.01 5.37
CA GLN A 197 -16.09 -3.72 5.13
C GLN A 197 -14.75 -3.62 5.85
N GLU A 198 -14.72 -3.86 7.17
CA GLU A 198 -13.53 -3.80 8.01
C GLU A 198 -12.44 -4.78 7.53
N GLY A 199 -12.83 -6.00 7.15
CA GLY A 199 -11.90 -6.98 6.60
C GLY A 199 -11.27 -6.50 5.28
N LEU A 200 -12.05 -5.89 4.38
CA LEU A 200 -11.53 -5.31 3.14
C LEU A 200 -10.66 -4.08 3.40
N GLU A 201 -11.02 -3.23 4.35
CA GLU A 201 -10.21 -2.08 4.75
C GLU A 201 -8.86 -2.53 5.31
N LEU A 202 -8.86 -3.49 6.24
CA LEU A 202 -7.62 -4.05 6.79
C LEU A 202 -6.75 -4.69 5.70
N PHE A 203 -7.35 -5.44 4.76
CA PHE A 203 -6.62 -6.03 3.65
C PHE A 203 -6.05 -4.95 2.71
N GLY A 204 -6.82 -3.91 2.42
CA GLY A 204 -6.38 -2.76 1.64
C GLY A 204 -5.19 -2.04 2.28
N TYR A 205 -5.25 -1.78 3.60
CA TYR A 205 -4.13 -1.21 4.35
C TYR A 205 -2.90 -2.12 4.38
N ALA A 206 -3.09 -3.43 4.52
CA ALA A 206 -1.99 -4.39 4.48
C ALA A 206 -1.26 -4.39 3.12
N LEU A 207 -1.99 -4.39 2.00
CA LEU A 207 -1.43 -4.28 0.66
C LEU A 207 -0.74 -2.93 0.44
N PHE A 208 -1.34 -1.84 0.93
CA PHE A 208 -0.78 -0.51 0.79
C PHE A 208 0.54 -0.38 1.57
N ALA A 209 0.58 -0.86 2.82
CA ALA A 209 1.79 -0.90 3.63
C ALA A 209 2.86 -1.82 3.02
N PHE A 210 2.46 -2.97 2.47
CA PHE A 210 3.38 -3.88 1.78
C PHE A 210 4.03 -3.20 0.57
N GLY A 211 3.24 -2.52 -0.28
CA GLY A 211 3.75 -1.73 -1.38
C GLY A 211 4.72 -0.63 -0.92
N ALA A 212 4.42 0.04 0.20
CA ALA A 212 5.29 1.07 0.79
C ALA A 212 6.62 0.48 1.30
N VAL A 213 6.60 -0.67 1.97
CA VAL A 213 7.81 -1.37 2.42
C VAL A 213 8.69 -1.77 1.24
N LEU A 214 8.10 -2.35 0.20
CA LEU A 214 8.86 -2.72 -1.01
C LEU A 214 9.43 -1.48 -1.70
N SER A 215 8.64 -0.42 -1.84
CA SER A 215 9.07 0.85 -2.44
C SER A 215 10.20 1.51 -1.64
N PHE A 216 10.11 1.50 -0.32
CA PHE A 216 11.17 2.01 0.55
C PHE A 216 12.49 1.23 0.36
N ARG A 217 12.41 -0.11 0.26
CA ARG A 217 13.57 -0.98 0.03
C ARG A 217 14.19 -0.78 -1.35
N SER A 218 13.40 -0.54 -2.38
CA SER A 218 13.86 -0.26 -3.75
C SER A 218 14.21 1.21 -4.00
N GLY A 219 14.03 2.10 -3.00
CA GLY A 219 14.32 3.53 -3.13
C GLY A 219 13.25 4.32 -3.87
N PHE A 220 11.98 3.87 -3.88
CA PHE A 220 10.84 4.53 -4.52
C PHE A 220 11.03 4.78 -6.03
N GLY A 221 11.76 3.91 -6.72
CA GLY A 221 12.09 4.10 -8.13
C GLY A 221 13.04 5.29 -8.39
N GLN A 222 13.64 5.85 -7.33
CA GLN A 222 14.61 6.94 -7.47
C GLN A 222 16.01 6.35 -7.67
N THR A 223 16.69 6.79 -8.70
CA THR A 223 18.11 6.50 -8.90
C THR A 223 18.88 7.27 -7.82
N LYS A 224 19.75 6.59 -7.05
CA LYS A 224 20.75 7.33 -6.26
C LYS A 224 21.52 8.17 -7.25
N ALA A 225 21.42 9.51 -7.14
CA ALA A 225 22.38 10.37 -7.79
C ALA A 225 23.76 9.86 -7.38
N ALA A 226 24.57 9.48 -8.35
CA ALA A 226 25.96 9.17 -8.10
C ALA A 226 26.51 10.41 -7.37
N LYS A 227 27.01 10.20 -6.14
CA LYS A 227 27.84 11.18 -5.48
C LYS A 227 29.14 11.19 -6.28
N ASP A 228 29.18 11.98 -7.33
CA ASP A 228 30.42 12.42 -7.91
C ASP A 228 31.05 13.36 -6.89
N THR A 229 32.06 12.83 -6.25
CA THR A 229 33.03 13.51 -5.38
C THR A 229 33.77 14.58 -6.12
#